data_7b8660d86c49c6a26a8e9b2289908b85
#
_entry.id   7b8660d86c49c6a26a8e9b2289908b85
#
_cell.length_a   1.000
_cell.length_b   1.000
_cell.length_c   1.000
_cell.angle_alpha   90.00
_cell.angle_beta   90.00
_cell.angle_gamma   90.00
#
_symmetry.space_group_name_H-M   'P 1'
#
loop_
_entity.id
_entity.type
_entity.pdbx_description
1 polymer ?
#
loop_
_entity_poly.entity_id
_entity_poly.type
_entity_poly.pdbx_seq_one_letter_code
_entity_poly.pdbx_strand_id
1 'polypeptide(L)'
;MPDLIKAASQVVLSLVVIRKPLPAMGQSVPRPGPGEVLICVEVTGLLALDQKFRDFGVFSIASRLPLVLSIDIVGMVVEYGISIAPSDVPFPPIGTRVLFQGNLRRPHAGGLAPYVLADPRLLLPVPVAISSLQAATLITNPFTAALSLFHSSGLEFPFPNTDTTFEYQKAHLIVLGAGTNVGTFIVQLAAIAGIGTIIPTSSKASFAKLRTLGATHVVDRSSSSIRSDVQTILGSPPLHVVEAYASGHPTLAASLFVPTNVSKAIVMLSSSTGADIDALAERGISLRNIYGSFEAHPDMFRFWASALSRWLLSGQLEAPSHVVILSADPHLVNAALDDIGKDI
;
A
#
# COMPACT_ATOMS: atom_id res chain seq x y z
N MET A 1 -25.09 -22.64 8.48
CA MET A 1 -24.67 -21.23 8.45
C MET A 1 -25.11 -20.43 7.21
N PRO A 2 -25.12 -20.94 5.97
CA PRO A 2 -25.54 -20.13 4.81
C PRO A 2 -26.96 -19.57 4.87
N ASP A 3 -27.92 -20.30 5.48
CA ASP A 3 -29.33 -19.88 5.53
C ASP A 3 -29.63 -18.78 6.54
N LEU A 4 -28.80 -18.61 7.60
CA LEU A 4 -28.92 -17.53 8.57
C LEU A 4 -28.45 -16.18 8.02
N ILE A 5 -27.55 -16.20 7.04
CA ILE A 5 -27.00 -14.99 6.39
C ILE A 5 -27.99 -14.41 5.38
N LYS A 6 -28.88 -15.25 4.81
CA LYS A 6 -29.78 -14.87 3.72
C LYS A 6 -30.84 -13.81 4.06
N ALA A 7 -31.09 -13.56 5.33
CA ALA A 7 -32.07 -12.56 5.81
C ALA A 7 -31.48 -11.52 6.77
N ALA A 8 -30.17 -11.53 6.97
CA ALA A 8 -29.51 -10.68 7.95
C ALA A 8 -29.33 -9.23 7.44
N SER A 9 -29.56 -8.27 8.32
CA SER A 9 -29.06 -6.90 8.16
C SER A 9 -27.72 -6.77 8.84
N GLN A 10 -26.87 -5.87 8.33
CA GLN A 10 -25.60 -5.49 8.94
C GLN A 10 -25.57 -3.99 9.22
N VAL A 11 -24.75 -3.59 10.18
CA VAL A 11 -24.43 -2.17 10.40
C VAL A 11 -23.07 -1.90 9.76
N VAL A 12 -22.99 -0.85 8.95
CA VAL A 12 -21.80 -0.42 8.23
C VAL A 12 -21.46 1.03 8.60
N LEU A 13 -20.19 1.42 8.53
CA LEU A 13 -19.79 2.81 8.63
C LEU A 13 -19.59 3.39 7.23
N SER A 14 -20.41 4.36 6.88
CA SER A 14 -20.44 4.91 5.52
C SER A 14 -20.05 6.38 5.48
N LEU A 15 -19.22 6.76 4.52
CA LEU A 15 -19.02 8.15 4.15
C LEU A 15 -20.25 8.63 3.36
N VAL A 16 -21.01 9.52 3.94
CA VAL A 16 -22.24 10.08 3.33
C VAL A 16 -21.98 11.48 2.78
N VAL A 17 -21.16 12.26 3.47
CA VAL A 17 -20.79 13.64 3.10
C VAL A 17 -19.31 13.83 3.35
N ILE A 18 -18.60 14.40 2.36
CA ILE A 18 -17.17 14.73 2.50
C ILE A 18 -16.96 15.72 3.66
N ARG A 19 -15.90 15.54 4.42
CA ARG A 19 -15.54 16.32 5.63
C ARG A 19 -16.52 16.13 6.81
N LYS A 20 -17.26 15.04 6.81
CA LYS A 20 -18.14 14.70 7.93
C LYS A 20 -17.76 13.34 8.51
N PRO A 21 -18.00 13.12 9.80
CA PRO A 21 -17.82 11.80 10.42
C PRO A 21 -18.63 10.72 9.71
N LEU A 22 -18.14 9.48 9.75
CA LEU A 22 -18.82 8.32 9.22
C LEU A 22 -19.98 7.92 10.16
N PRO A 23 -21.25 8.02 9.77
CA PRO A 23 -22.34 7.46 10.54
C PRO A 23 -22.44 5.95 10.42
N ALA A 24 -23.04 5.31 11.43
CA ALA A 24 -23.49 3.94 11.33
C ALA A 24 -24.80 3.88 10.53
N MET A 25 -24.86 2.96 9.57
CA MET A 25 -26.04 2.78 8.69
C MET A 25 -26.41 1.30 8.62
N GLY A 26 -27.71 1.01 8.62
CA GLY A 26 -28.24 -0.31 8.35
C GLY A 26 -28.16 -0.63 6.85
N GLN A 27 -27.70 -1.84 6.51
CA GLN A 27 -27.63 -2.34 5.16
C GLN A 27 -27.95 -3.84 5.14
N SER A 28 -28.53 -4.36 4.05
CA SER A 28 -28.64 -5.80 3.88
C SER A 28 -27.26 -6.43 3.68
N VAL A 29 -27.06 -7.66 4.15
CA VAL A 29 -25.89 -8.44 3.80
C VAL A 29 -25.92 -8.72 2.30
N PRO A 30 -24.84 -8.39 1.56
CA PRO A 30 -24.84 -8.59 0.12
C PRO A 30 -24.78 -10.07 -0.25
N ARG A 31 -25.26 -10.40 -1.45
CA ARG A 31 -25.10 -11.74 -2.05
C ARG A 31 -24.08 -11.71 -3.16
N PRO A 32 -23.17 -12.66 -3.23
CA PRO A 32 -22.18 -12.69 -4.29
C PRO A 32 -22.86 -13.00 -5.63
N GLY A 33 -22.66 -12.12 -6.59
CA GLY A 33 -23.03 -12.29 -7.98
C GLY A 33 -22.00 -13.13 -8.76
N PRO A 34 -22.17 -13.23 -10.09
CA PRO A 34 -21.20 -13.91 -10.95
C PRO A 34 -19.80 -13.31 -10.79
N GLY A 35 -18.80 -14.15 -10.53
CA GLY A 35 -17.41 -13.73 -10.37
C GLY A 35 -17.09 -13.02 -9.05
N GLU A 36 -17.96 -13.10 -8.06
CA GLU A 36 -17.78 -12.51 -6.74
C GLU A 36 -17.70 -13.56 -5.63
N VAL A 37 -17.15 -13.17 -4.50
CA VAL A 37 -17.10 -13.96 -3.28
C VAL A 37 -17.55 -13.11 -2.09
N LEU A 38 -18.32 -13.71 -1.19
CA LEU A 38 -18.71 -13.08 0.09
C LEU A 38 -17.65 -13.39 1.15
N ILE A 39 -17.19 -12.36 1.80
CA ILE A 39 -16.21 -12.43 2.90
C ILE A 39 -16.86 -11.92 4.20
N CYS A 40 -16.73 -12.69 5.27
CA CYS A 40 -16.98 -12.23 6.63
C CYS A 40 -15.72 -11.51 7.13
N VAL A 41 -15.81 -10.21 7.36
CA VAL A 41 -14.67 -9.38 7.78
C VAL A 41 -14.32 -9.66 9.24
N GLU A 42 -13.05 -9.95 9.51
CA GLU A 42 -12.49 -10.08 10.86
C GLU A 42 -11.79 -8.79 11.30
N VAL A 43 -11.00 -8.22 10.40
CA VAL A 43 -10.20 -7.01 10.65
C VAL A 43 -10.14 -6.18 9.39
N THR A 44 -10.17 -4.87 9.55
CA THR A 44 -9.90 -3.94 8.46
C THR A 44 -8.87 -2.88 8.89
N GLY A 45 -7.94 -2.55 8.00
CA GLY A 45 -6.90 -1.55 8.23
C GLY A 45 -7.37 -0.15 7.83
N LEU A 46 -7.25 0.82 8.73
CA LEU A 46 -7.43 2.23 8.39
C LEU A 46 -6.11 2.82 7.90
N LEU A 47 -6.16 3.45 6.75
CA LEU A 47 -5.01 4.05 6.08
C LEU A 47 -5.12 5.58 6.03
N ALA A 48 -4.00 6.26 5.82
CA ALA A 48 -4.00 7.68 5.45
C ALA A 48 -4.87 7.98 4.23
N LEU A 49 -5.06 7.00 3.36
CA LEU A 49 -5.95 7.10 2.21
C LEU A 49 -7.43 7.18 2.62
N ASP A 50 -7.85 6.46 3.66
CA ASP A 50 -9.24 6.52 4.16
C ASP A 50 -9.55 7.88 4.76
N GLN A 51 -8.60 8.48 5.49
CA GLN A 51 -8.70 9.86 5.95
C GLN A 51 -8.83 10.84 4.76
N LYS A 52 -8.01 10.66 3.72
CA LYS A 52 -8.08 11.50 2.50
C LYS A 52 -9.40 11.31 1.74
N PHE A 53 -9.96 10.12 1.71
CA PHE A 53 -11.30 9.88 1.18
C PHE A 53 -12.33 10.66 1.97
N ARG A 54 -12.32 10.53 3.31
CA ARG A 54 -13.27 11.21 4.17
C ARG A 54 -13.18 12.73 4.05
N ASP A 55 -11.98 13.30 4.11
CA ASP A 55 -11.78 14.72 4.30
C ASP A 55 -11.62 15.51 2.99
N PHE A 56 -11.11 14.90 1.94
CA PHE A 56 -10.81 15.57 0.68
C PHE A 56 -11.55 14.99 -0.53
N GLY A 57 -12.24 13.86 -0.40
CA GLY A 57 -12.95 13.23 -1.50
C GLY A 57 -12.05 12.84 -2.68
N VAL A 58 -10.77 12.48 -2.40
CA VAL A 58 -9.79 12.12 -3.43
C VAL A 58 -10.32 11.03 -4.37
N PHE A 59 -9.77 10.93 -5.59
CA PHE A 59 -10.21 10.00 -6.64
C PHE A 59 -11.69 10.13 -7.02
N SER A 60 -12.25 11.34 -6.90
CA SER A 60 -13.63 11.66 -7.31
C SER A 60 -14.70 10.78 -6.64
N ILE A 61 -14.47 10.36 -5.38
CA ILE A 61 -15.43 9.49 -4.68
C ILE A 61 -16.73 10.18 -4.34
N ALA A 62 -16.78 11.51 -4.35
CA ALA A 62 -18.02 12.29 -4.06
C ALA A 62 -19.19 11.89 -4.95
N SER A 63 -18.96 11.47 -6.18
CA SER A 63 -20.00 11.01 -7.12
C SER A 63 -20.57 9.62 -6.80
N ARG A 64 -19.99 8.92 -5.81
CA ARG A 64 -20.35 7.53 -5.44
C ARG A 64 -20.85 7.38 -4.02
N LEU A 65 -21.08 8.49 -3.31
CA LEU A 65 -21.63 8.48 -1.97
C LEU A 65 -23.08 7.99 -1.95
N PRO A 66 -23.54 7.27 -0.92
CA PRO A 66 -22.81 6.87 0.27
C PRO A 66 -21.82 5.70 -0.01
N LEU A 67 -20.69 5.68 0.70
CA LEU A 67 -19.61 4.73 0.43
C LEU A 67 -19.03 4.17 1.75
N VAL A 68 -18.96 2.86 1.89
CA VAL A 68 -18.23 2.20 2.99
C VAL A 68 -16.73 2.27 2.71
N LEU A 69 -15.97 2.81 3.68
CA LEU A 69 -14.52 2.98 3.54
C LEU A 69 -13.74 1.74 3.97
N SER A 70 -12.43 1.88 3.99
CA SER A 70 -11.37 0.91 4.23
C SER A 70 -11.22 -0.12 3.12
N ILE A 71 -9.98 -0.24 2.65
CA ILE A 71 -9.62 -1.14 1.56
C ILE A 71 -8.67 -2.26 1.96
N ASP A 72 -8.04 -2.19 3.13
CA ASP A 72 -7.18 -3.26 3.63
C ASP A 72 -8.01 -4.21 4.50
N ILE A 73 -8.38 -5.37 3.96
CA ILE A 73 -9.39 -6.26 4.54
C ILE A 73 -8.82 -7.65 4.79
N VAL A 74 -9.06 -8.16 5.99
CA VAL A 74 -8.83 -9.56 6.36
C VAL A 74 -10.15 -10.16 6.81
N GLY A 75 -10.45 -11.35 6.32
CA GLY A 75 -11.69 -12.03 6.68
C GLY A 75 -11.73 -13.47 6.20
N MET A 76 -12.87 -14.10 6.40
CA MET A 76 -13.10 -15.50 6.09
C MET A 76 -13.99 -15.67 4.86
N VAL A 77 -13.60 -16.51 3.93
CA VAL A 77 -14.42 -16.86 2.76
C VAL A 77 -15.70 -17.56 3.24
N VAL A 78 -16.85 -17.02 2.88
CA VAL A 78 -18.17 -17.53 3.30
C VAL A 78 -18.93 -18.22 2.18
N GLU A 79 -19.03 -17.57 1.03
CA GLU A 79 -19.85 -18.04 -0.09
C GLU A 79 -19.27 -17.55 -1.40
N TYR A 80 -19.24 -18.39 -2.40
CA TYR A 80 -18.91 -18.03 -3.78
C TYR A 80 -20.18 -17.78 -4.57
N GLY A 81 -20.15 -16.76 -5.43
CA GLY A 81 -21.17 -16.55 -6.44
C GLY A 81 -21.12 -17.63 -7.54
N ILE A 82 -22.12 -17.61 -8.38
CA ILE A 82 -22.18 -18.51 -9.54
C ILE A 82 -21.22 -18.04 -10.65
N SER A 83 -20.81 -18.97 -11.51
CA SER A 83 -20.03 -18.67 -12.74
C SER A 83 -18.72 -17.92 -12.48
N ILE A 84 -17.89 -18.43 -11.57
CA ILE A 84 -16.52 -17.95 -11.42
C ILE A 84 -15.71 -18.45 -12.61
N ALA A 85 -15.08 -17.53 -13.34
CA ALA A 85 -14.19 -17.90 -14.44
C ALA A 85 -13.03 -18.78 -13.94
N PRO A 86 -12.60 -19.79 -14.71
CA PRO A 86 -11.42 -20.56 -14.37
C PRO A 86 -10.21 -19.63 -14.09
N SER A 87 -9.42 -19.98 -13.11
CA SER A 87 -8.18 -19.27 -12.75
C SER A 87 -7.05 -20.29 -12.72
N ASP A 88 -5.86 -19.85 -13.14
CA ASP A 88 -4.62 -20.64 -13.03
C ASP A 88 -4.22 -20.87 -11.56
N VAL A 89 -4.75 -20.03 -10.65
CA VAL A 89 -4.57 -20.16 -9.20
C VAL A 89 -5.86 -20.67 -8.58
N PRO A 90 -5.84 -21.76 -7.80
CA PRO A 90 -7.02 -22.26 -7.10
C PRO A 90 -7.60 -21.20 -6.16
N PHE A 91 -8.91 -21.02 -6.18
CA PHE A 91 -9.59 -20.14 -5.23
C PHE A 91 -9.52 -20.71 -3.81
N PRO A 92 -9.30 -19.85 -2.80
CA PRO A 92 -9.26 -20.30 -1.41
C PRO A 92 -10.57 -20.99 -1.01
N PRO A 93 -10.57 -22.18 -0.40
CA PRO A 93 -11.79 -22.85 0.04
C PRO A 93 -12.64 -22.00 0.99
N ILE A 94 -13.96 -22.27 1.06
CA ILE A 94 -14.84 -21.68 2.08
C ILE A 94 -14.26 -22.01 3.47
N GLY A 95 -14.25 -21.03 4.38
CA GLY A 95 -13.62 -21.11 5.69
C GLY A 95 -12.13 -20.77 5.69
N THR A 96 -11.53 -20.45 4.54
CA THR A 96 -10.14 -19.96 4.49
C THR A 96 -10.08 -18.50 4.91
N ARG A 97 -9.14 -18.17 5.80
CA ARG A 97 -8.80 -16.80 6.17
C ARG A 97 -7.94 -16.17 5.07
N VAL A 98 -8.38 -15.04 4.56
CA VAL A 98 -7.76 -14.33 3.43
C VAL A 98 -7.51 -12.87 3.75
N LEU A 99 -6.51 -12.30 3.09
CA LEU A 99 -6.31 -10.85 2.99
C LEU A 99 -6.54 -10.41 1.54
N PHE A 100 -7.06 -9.23 1.35
CA PHE A 100 -7.28 -8.65 0.02
C PHE A 100 -7.49 -7.14 0.08
N GLN A 101 -7.35 -6.50 -1.07
CA GLN A 101 -7.65 -5.09 -1.21
C GLN A 101 -9.10 -4.88 -1.69
N GLY A 102 -9.89 -4.15 -0.90
CA GLY A 102 -11.22 -3.72 -1.28
C GLY A 102 -11.18 -2.74 -2.46
N ASN A 103 -12.21 -2.77 -3.30
CA ASN A 103 -12.33 -1.83 -4.42
C ASN A 103 -13.53 -0.91 -4.23
N LEU A 104 -13.30 0.31 -3.74
CA LEU A 104 -14.36 1.29 -3.49
C LEU A 104 -15.09 1.78 -4.77
N ARG A 105 -14.70 1.31 -5.95
CA ARG A 105 -15.46 1.51 -7.19
C ARG A 105 -16.60 0.51 -7.35
N ARG A 106 -16.59 -0.58 -6.56
CA ARG A 106 -17.63 -1.60 -6.54
C ARG A 106 -18.52 -1.44 -5.31
N PRO A 107 -19.81 -1.69 -5.40
CA PRO A 107 -20.69 -1.70 -4.23
C PRO A 107 -20.26 -2.80 -3.25
N HIS A 108 -20.51 -2.60 -1.96
CA HIS A 108 -20.27 -3.57 -0.89
C HIS A 108 -18.82 -4.08 -0.76
N ALA A 109 -17.82 -3.30 -1.19
CA ALA A 109 -16.43 -3.72 -1.20
C ALA A 109 -15.54 -2.97 -0.20
N GLY A 110 -16.07 -2.13 0.66
CA GLY A 110 -15.35 -1.43 1.72
C GLY A 110 -15.40 -2.17 3.05
N GLY A 111 -14.27 -2.22 3.75
CA GLY A 111 -14.04 -3.07 4.93
C GLY A 111 -14.69 -2.64 6.24
N LEU A 112 -15.23 -1.41 6.33
CA LEU A 112 -16.00 -0.96 7.49
C LEU A 112 -17.44 -1.54 7.50
N ALA A 113 -17.54 -2.83 7.19
CA ALA A 113 -18.75 -3.63 7.15
C ALA A 113 -18.45 -5.07 7.62
N PRO A 114 -19.40 -5.76 8.30
CA PRO A 114 -19.23 -7.16 8.70
C PRO A 114 -19.09 -8.14 7.53
N TYR A 115 -19.75 -7.87 6.41
CA TYR A 115 -19.71 -8.70 5.21
C TYR A 115 -19.47 -7.83 3.98
N VAL A 116 -18.58 -8.27 3.12
CA VAL A 116 -18.18 -7.54 1.90
C VAL A 116 -18.08 -8.48 0.71
N LEU A 117 -18.16 -7.91 -0.49
CA LEU A 117 -17.90 -8.63 -1.74
C LEU A 117 -16.48 -8.37 -2.22
N ALA A 118 -15.84 -9.41 -2.75
CA ALA A 118 -14.49 -9.37 -3.29
C ALA A 118 -14.40 -10.10 -4.64
N ASP A 119 -13.31 -9.84 -5.35
CA ASP A 119 -12.91 -10.60 -6.51
C ASP A 119 -12.09 -11.83 -6.04
N PRO A 120 -12.55 -13.05 -6.27
CA PRO A 120 -11.87 -14.26 -5.78
C PRO A 120 -10.44 -14.42 -6.32
N ARG A 121 -10.11 -13.80 -7.46
CA ARG A 121 -8.78 -13.86 -8.08
C ARG A 121 -7.75 -13.01 -7.34
N LEU A 122 -8.18 -12.08 -6.48
CA LEU A 122 -7.34 -11.14 -5.74
C LEU A 122 -7.27 -11.45 -4.25
N LEU A 123 -7.67 -12.65 -3.85
CA LEU A 123 -7.58 -13.13 -2.47
C LEU A 123 -6.23 -13.81 -2.21
N LEU A 124 -5.59 -13.48 -1.10
CA LEU A 124 -4.38 -14.14 -0.63
C LEU A 124 -4.65 -14.86 0.69
N PRO A 125 -4.45 -16.19 0.77
CA PRO A 125 -4.55 -16.91 2.03
C PRO A 125 -3.57 -16.34 3.06
N VAL A 126 -4.06 -16.11 4.29
CA VAL A 126 -3.23 -15.67 5.41
C VAL A 126 -2.55 -16.88 6.04
N PRO A 127 -1.21 -16.93 6.13
CA PRO A 127 -0.51 -18.00 6.84
C PRO A 127 -0.99 -18.11 8.28
N VAL A 128 -1.08 -19.34 8.82
CA VAL A 128 -1.57 -19.60 10.17
C VAL A 128 -0.75 -18.86 11.24
N ALA A 129 0.56 -18.71 11.02
CA ALA A 129 1.46 -18.01 11.94
C ALA A 129 1.25 -16.48 11.98
N ILE A 130 0.51 -15.92 11.04
CA ILE A 130 0.27 -14.47 10.94
C ILE A 130 -1.12 -14.17 11.48
N SER A 131 -1.22 -13.28 12.47
CA SER A 131 -2.51 -12.84 13.01
C SER A 131 -3.28 -11.99 12.00
N SER A 132 -4.61 -11.92 12.13
CA SER A 132 -5.44 -11.06 11.28
C SER A 132 -5.08 -9.58 11.42
N LEU A 133 -4.66 -9.15 12.62
CA LEU A 133 -4.19 -7.78 12.87
C LEU A 133 -2.91 -7.46 12.09
N GLN A 134 -1.94 -8.36 12.08
CA GLN A 134 -0.73 -8.22 11.28
C GLN A 134 -1.07 -8.24 9.78
N ALA A 135 -1.90 -9.19 9.35
CA ALA A 135 -2.29 -9.35 7.96
C ALA A 135 -2.96 -8.09 7.38
N ALA A 136 -3.78 -7.39 8.18
CA ALA A 136 -4.44 -6.14 7.77
C ALA A 136 -3.47 -4.99 7.49
N THR A 137 -2.22 -5.06 7.95
CA THR A 137 -1.18 -4.06 7.65
C THR A 137 -0.35 -4.39 6.42
N LEU A 138 -0.59 -5.55 5.80
CA LEU A 138 0.26 -6.15 4.75
C LEU A 138 -0.39 -6.15 3.35
N ILE A 139 -1.30 -5.22 3.09
CA ILE A 139 -2.09 -5.21 1.85
C ILE A 139 -1.65 -4.06 0.93
N THR A 140 -2.21 -2.86 1.10
CA THR A 140 -1.98 -1.74 0.18
C THR A 140 -0.56 -1.17 0.27
N ASN A 141 -0.06 -0.90 1.48
CA ASN A 141 1.22 -0.23 1.65
C ASN A 141 2.42 -1.05 1.12
N PRO A 142 2.59 -2.34 1.46
CA PRO A 142 3.71 -3.12 0.95
C PRO A 142 3.58 -3.43 -0.55
N PHE A 143 2.37 -3.57 -1.08
CA PHE A 143 2.17 -3.71 -2.52
C PHE A 143 2.53 -2.43 -3.28
N THR A 144 2.17 -1.26 -2.74
CA THR A 144 2.59 0.04 -3.27
C THR A 144 4.12 0.18 -3.28
N ALA A 145 4.78 -0.28 -2.22
CA ALA A 145 6.24 -0.33 -2.14
C ALA A 145 6.83 -1.27 -3.21
N ALA A 146 6.23 -2.45 -3.42
CA ALA A 146 6.66 -3.38 -4.45
C ALA A 146 6.50 -2.81 -5.86
N LEU A 147 5.38 -2.15 -6.16
CA LEU A 147 5.18 -1.43 -7.42
C LEU A 147 6.23 -0.33 -7.61
N SER A 148 6.55 0.40 -6.56
CA SER A 148 7.54 1.49 -6.63
C SER A 148 8.93 1.00 -7.04
N LEU A 149 9.30 -0.21 -6.63
CA LEU A 149 10.61 -0.78 -6.93
C LEU A 149 10.62 -1.62 -8.21
N PHE A 150 9.64 -2.49 -8.42
CA PHE A 150 9.75 -3.61 -9.34
C PHE A 150 8.85 -3.51 -10.57
N HIS A 151 7.83 -2.66 -10.58
CA HIS A 151 6.90 -2.54 -11.70
C HIS A 151 7.37 -1.50 -12.73
N SER A 152 6.89 -1.62 -13.97
CA SER A 152 7.19 -0.67 -15.06
C SER A 152 6.71 0.76 -14.81
N SER A 153 5.70 0.95 -13.94
CA SER A 153 5.31 2.28 -13.45
C SER A 153 6.22 2.82 -12.34
N GLY A 154 7.12 2.00 -11.79
CA GLY A 154 8.09 2.34 -10.74
C GLY A 154 9.52 2.40 -11.26
N LEU A 155 10.47 1.91 -10.48
CA LEU A 155 11.90 1.92 -10.82
C LEU A 155 12.34 0.81 -11.77
N GLU A 156 11.47 -0.15 -12.05
CA GLU A 156 11.73 -1.27 -12.97
C GLU A 156 12.90 -2.18 -12.56
N PHE A 157 13.25 -2.22 -11.27
CA PHE A 157 14.18 -3.25 -10.80
C PHE A 157 13.54 -4.63 -11.04
N PRO A 158 14.29 -5.65 -11.47
CA PRO A 158 13.76 -7.00 -11.58
C PRO A 158 13.10 -7.44 -10.26
N PHE A 159 12.07 -8.28 -10.31
CA PHE A 159 11.48 -8.80 -9.06
C PHE A 159 12.44 -9.79 -8.40
N PRO A 160 12.61 -9.76 -7.06
CA PRO A 160 13.55 -10.64 -6.36
C PRO A 160 13.29 -12.13 -6.66
N ASN A 161 14.38 -12.89 -6.84
CA ASN A 161 14.38 -14.32 -7.20
C ASN A 161 13.82 -14.64 -8.60
N THR A 162 13.77 -13.66 -9.50
CA THR A 162 13.65 -13.92 -10.93
C THR A 162 15.02 -14.16 -11.54
N ASP A 163 15.09 -14.91 -12.65
CA ASP A 163 16.32 -15.05 -13.41
C ASP A 163 16.69 -13.70 -14.03
N THR A 164 17.79 -13.12 -13.56
CA THR A 164 18.24 -11.78 -13.98
C THR A 164 19.74 -11.65 -13.88
N THR A 165 20.30 -10.89 -14.81
CA THR A 165 21.70 -10.45 -14.76
C THR A 165 21.89 -9.11 -14.04
N PHE A 166 20.82 -8.55 -13.46
CA PHE A 166 20.89 -7.28 -12.76
C PHE A 166 21.70 -7.38 -11.47
N GLU A 167 22.66 -6.47 -11.33
CA GLU A 167 23.59 -6.45 -10.19
C GLU A 167 23.06 -5.56 -9.06
N TYR A 168 22.13 -6.06 -8.26
CA TYR A 168 21.53 -5.32 -7.15
C TYR A 168 22.55 -4.68 -6.19
N GLN A 169 23.66 -5.36 -5.94
CA GLN A 169 24.74 -4.86 -5.06
C GLN A 169 25.38 -3.55 -5.56
N LYS A 170 25.27 -3.26 -6.85
CA LYS A 170 25.75 -2.01 -7.45
C LYS A 170 24.67 -0.92 -7.51
N ALA A 171 23.42 -1.28 -7.23
CA ALA A 171 22.32 -0.33 -7.26
C ALA A 171 22.26 0.55 -5.99
N HIS A 172 21.81 1.78 -6.17
CA HIS A 172 21.59 2.74 -5.11
C HIS A 172 20.12 3.18 -5.10
N LEU A 173 19.53 3.30 -3.91
CA LEU A 173 18.17 3.76 -3.73
C LEU A 173 18.11 4.82 -2.65
N ILE A 174 17.49 5.96 -2.95
CA ILE A 174 17.14 6.98 -1.97
C ILE A 174 15.64 6.89 -1.69
N VAL A 175 15.27 6.88 -0.41
CA VAL A 175 13.87 6.81 0.02
C VAL A 175 13.56 8.06 0.85
N LEU A 176 12.91 9.04 0.25
CA LEU A 176 12.44 10.23 0.96
C LEU A 176 11.15 9.90 1.71
N GLY A 177 11.10 10.25 3.00
CA GLY A 177 9.94 9.94 3.86
C GLY A 177 9.85 8.48 4.30
N ALA A 178 10.99 7.85 4.52
CA ALA A 178 11.07 6.43 4.91
C ALA A 178 10.47 6.10 6.30
N GLY A 179 10.11 7.11 7.10
CA GLY A 179 9.35 6.91 8.34
C GLY A 179 7.87 6.60 8.14
N THR A 180 7.33 6.74 6.95
CA THR A 180 5.95 6.35 6.62
C THR A 180 5.82 4.83 6.48
N ASN A 181 4.60 4.29 6.59
CA ASN A 181 4.37 2.86 6.41
C ASN A 181 4.86 2.36 5.04
N VAL A 182 4.55 3.04 3.95
CA VAL A 182 5.06 2.67 2.62
C VAL A 182 6.58 2.78 2.56
N GLY A 183 7.15 3.85 3.12
CA GLY A 183 8.59 4.06 3.13
C GLY A 183 9.36 2.96 3.87
N THR A 184 8.84 2.47 5.02
CA THR A 184 9.45 1.33 5.72
C THR A 184 9.41 0.04 4.90
N PHE A 185 8.33 -0.21 4.14
CA PHE A 185 8.25 -1.35 3.23
C PHE A 185 9.18 -1.21 2.02
N ILE A 186 9.37 0.00 1.49
CA ILE A 186 10.34 0.23 0.41
C ILE A 186 11.75 -0.15 0.88
N VAL A 187 12.15 0.25 2.10
CA VAL A 187 13.46 -0.10 2.67
C VAL A 187 13.60 -1.62 2.81
N GLN A 188 12.60 -2.31 3.36
CA GLN A 188 12.61 -3.76 3.53
C GLN A 188 12.70 -4.50 2.18
N LEU A 189 11.86 -4.14 1.22
CA LEU A 189 11.86 -4.78 -0.09
C LEU A 189 13.15 -4.52 -0.88
N ALA A 190 13.73 -3.35 -0.74
CA ALA A 190 15.04 -3.03 -1.31
C ALA A 190 16.15 -3.91 -0.70
N ALA A 191 16.12 -4.13 0.61
CA ALA A 191 17.05 -5.03 1.29
C ALA A 191 16.83 -6.50 0.89
N ILE A 192 15.58 -6.96 0.78
CA ILE A 192 15.22 -8.30 0.29
C ILE A 192 15.73 -8.51 -1.15
N ALA A 193 15.66 -7.48 -1.99
CA ALA A 193 16.20 -7.53 -3.36
C ALA A 193 17.74 -7.55 -3.40
N GLY A 194 18.40 -7.12 -2.33
CA GLY A 194 19.87 -7.06 -2.26
C GLY A 194 20.46 -5.76 -2.79
N ILE A 195 19.70 -4.66 -2.81
CA ILE A 195 20.19 -3.33 -3.22
C ILE A 195 21.36 -2.92 -2.30
N GLY A 196 22.52 -2.64 -2.90
CA GLY A 196 23.76 -2.44 -2.17
C GLY A 196 23.82 -1.17 -1.34
N THR A 197 23.15 -0.09 -1.75
CA THR A 197 23.11 1.15 -0.98
C THR A 197 21.67 1.67 -0.87
N ILE A 198 21.15 1.66 0.35
CA ILE A 198 19.79 2.11 0.66
C ILE A 198 19.89 3.29 1.64
N ILE A 199 19.47 4.49 1.18
CA ILE A 199 19.58 5.75 1.92
C ILE A 199 18.20 6.32 2.19
N PRO A 200 17.52 5.93 3.27
CA PRO A 200 16.28 6.55 3.69
C PRO A 200 16.51 7.91 4.36
N THR A 201 15.57 8.85 4.17
CA THR A 201 15.46 10.04 5.00
C THR A 201 14.27 9.90 5.96
N SER A 202 14.49 10.22 7.23
CA SER A 202 13.43 10.21 8.24
C SER A 202 13.76 11.09 9.44
N SER A 203 12.88 11.16 10.44
CA SER A 203 13.24 11.73 11.76
C SER A 203 14.21 10.80 12.49
N LYS A 204 15.03 11.38 13.38
CA LYS A 204 16.03 10.63 14.17
C LYS A 204 15.43 9.49 14.98
N ALA A 205 14.17 9.60 15.41
CA ALA A 205 13.46 8.56 16.14
C ALA A 205 13.34 7.23 15.36
N SER A 206 13.30 7.28 14.02
CA SER A 206 13.18 6.11 13.17
C SER A 206 14.51 5.47 12.76
N PHE A 207 15.66 6.07 13.07
CA PHE A 207 16.97 5.65 12.56
C PHE A 207 17.33 4.23 12.92
N ALA A 208 17.16 3.85 14.20
CA ALA A 208 17.48 2.51 14.68
C ALA A 208 16.63 1.48 13.93
N LYS A 209 15.32 1.71 13.86
CA LYS A 209 14.39 0.81 13.15
C LYS A 209 14.73 0.69 11.67
N LEU A 210 14.99 1.78 10.98
CA LEU A 210 15.30 1.73 9.54
C LEU A 210 16.58 0.92 9.27
N ARG A 211 17.57 0.99 10.15
CA ARG A 211 18.78 0.14 10.04
C ARG A 211 18.45 -1.34 10.24
N THR A 212 17.61 -1.70 11.20
CA THR A 212 17.19 -3.11 11.36
C THR A 212 16.38 -3.61 10.17
N LEU A 213 15.68 -2.74 9.46
CA LEU A 213 14.91 -3.06 8.26
C LEU A 213 15.79 -3.12 6.98
N GLY A 214 17.11 -2.88 7.08
CA GLY A 214 18.04 -3.05 5.98
C GLY A 214 18.58 -1.76 5.37
N ALA A 215 18.31 -0.57 5.96
CA ALA A 215 18.95 0.65 5.52
C ALA A 215 20.47 0.60 5.74
N THR A 216 21.25 0.90 4.71
CA THR A 216 22.73 0.94 4.83
C THR A 216 23.20 2.25 5.47
N HIS A 217 22.50 3.34 5.20
CA HIS A 217 22.72 4.67 5.77
C HIS A 217 21.35 5.29 6.10
N VAL A 218 21.33 6.27 7.01
CA VAL A 218 20.08 7.01 7.29
C VAL A 218 20.42 8.49 7.42
N VAL A 219 19.68 9.35 6.71
CA VAL A 219 19.85 10.80 6.70
C VAL A 219 18.69 11.47 7.43
N ASP A 220 18.99 12.49 8.24
CA ASP A 220 17.97 13.27 8.94
C ASP A 220 17.15 14.09 7.93
N ARG A 221 15.84 13.91 7.93
CA ARG A 221 14.94 14.69 7.05
C ARG A 221 14.98 16.21 7.34
N SER A 222 15.43 16.59 8.53
CA SER A 222 15.56 18.00 8.96
C SER A 222 16.94 18.60 8.63
N SER A 223 17.87 17.81 8.04
CA SER A 223 19.19 18.30 7.65
C SER A 223 19.05 19.37 6.57
N SER A 224 19.74 20.49 6.75
CA SER A 224 19.88 21.53 5.72
C SER A 224 20.81 21.10 4.58
N SER A 225 21.50 19.97 4.74
CA SER A 225 22.54 19.46 3.85
C SER A 225 22.21 18.09 3.24
N ILE A 226 20.92 17.69 3.19
CA ILE A 226 20.51 16.36 2.67
C ILE A 226 21.22 16.02 1.35
N ARG A 227 21.31 16.97 0.42
CA ARG A 227 21.97 16.76 -0.87
C ARG A 227 23.44 16.40 -0.72
N SER A 228 24.20 17.17 0.06
CA SER A 228 25.63 16.90 0.28
C SER A 228 25.84 15.64 1.11
N ASP A 229 24.97 15.35 2.06
CA ASP A 229 25.01 14.12 2.85
C ASP A 229 24.86 12.89 1.95
N VAL A 230 23.86 12.89 1.06
CA VAL A 230 23.64 11.83 0.06
C VAL A 230 24.81 11.71 -0.91
N GLN A 231 25.34 12.82 -1.42
CA GLN A 231 26.50 12.82 -2.32
C GLN A 231 27.75 12.26 -1.64
N THR A 232 28.00 12.60 -0.38
CA THR A 232 29.12 12.07 0.40
C THR A 232 29.02 10.55 0.58
N ILE A 233 27.81 10.02 0.84
CA ILE A 233 27.59 8.59 0.99
C ILE A 233 27.79 7.85 -0.33
N LEU A 234 27.25 8.38 -1.43
CA LEU A 234 27.27 7.69 -2.73
C LEU A 234 28.60 7.82 -3.47
N GLY A 235 29.33 8.93 -3.29
CA GLY A 235 30.49 9.26 -4.12
C GLY A 235 30.17 9.49 -5.61
N SER A 236 28.92 9.30 -6.02
CA SER A 236 28.42 9.42 -7.39
C SER A 236 26.99 10.00 -7.38
N PRO A 237 26.51 10.54 -8.52
CA PRO A 237 25.13 11.02 -8.60
C PRO A 237 24.13 9.89 -8.41
N PRO A 238 23.03 10.10 -7.64
CA PRO A 238 21.95 9.13 -7.53
C PRO A 238 21.23 8.95 -8.87
N LEU A 239 20.68 7.75 -9.10
CA LEU A 239 19.87 7.44 -10.28
C LEU A 239 18.39 7.17 -9.92
N HIS A 240 18.11 6.72 -8.69
CA HIS A 240 16.81 6.26 -8.28
C HIS A 240 16.39 6.90 -6.95
N VAL A 241 15.25 7.57 -6.96
CA VAL A 241 14.64 8.19 -5.78
C VAL A 241 13.18 7.77 -5.70
N VAL A 242 12.74 7.32 -4.53
CA VAL A 242 11.32 7.13 -4.22
C VAL A 242 10.91 8.14 -3.16
N GLU A 243 9.83 8.87 -3.42
CA GLU A 243 9.23 9.81 -2.48
C GLU A 243 7.99 9.16 -1.86
N ALA A 244 8.14 8.68 -0.63
CA ALA A 244 7.15 7.89 0.10
C ALA A 244 6.20 8.74 0.97
N TYR A 245 6.13 10.04 0.71
CA TYR A 245 5.20 10.96 1.39
C TYR A 245 4.49 11.84 0.36
N ALA A 246 3.36 12.42 0.73
CA ALA A 246 2.53 13.18 -0.21
C ALA A 246 2.96 14.66 -0.24
N SER A 247 4.14 14.96 -0.78
CA SER A 247 4.59 16.36 -0.93
C SER A 247 3.81 17.12 -2.01
N GLY A 248 3.30 16.41 -3.01
CA GLY A 248 2.72 17.02 -4.21
C GLY A 248 3.74 17.59 -5.20
N HIS A 249 5.01 17.76 -4.79
CA HIS A 249 6.07 18.37 -5.61
C HIS A 249 7.40 17.62 -5.48
N PRO A 250 8.03 17.18 -6.57
CA PRO A 250 9.29 16.43 -6.52
C PRO A 250 10.53 17.32 -6.30
N THR A 251 10.37 18.51 -5.70
CA THR A 251 11.44 19.54 -5.61
C THR A 251 12.68 19.01 -4.89
N LEU A 252 12.50 18.38 -3.72
CA LEU A 252 13.62 17.79 -3.00
C LEU A 252 14.25 16.65 -3.76
N ALA A 253 13.44 15.69 -4.26
CA ALA A 253 13.92 14.57 -5.06
C ALA A 253 14.70 15.05 -6.29
N ALA A 254 14.15 16.01 -7.03
CA ALA A 254 14.80 16.58 -8.21
C ALA A 254 16.12 17.29 -7.87
N SER A 255 16.23 17.92 -6.68
CA SER A 255 17.45 18.61 -6.24
C SER A 255 18.62 17.67 -5.97
N LEU A 256 18.36 16.39 -5.68
CA LEU A 256 19.39 15.39 -5.43
C LEU A 256 20.18 15.02 -6.69
N PHE A 257 19.56 15.15 -7.86
CA PHE A 257 20.19 14.80 -9.13
C PHE A 257 21.12 15.91 -9.63
N VAL A 258 22.29 15.51 -10.14
CA VAL A 258 23.18 16.37 -10.92
C VAL A 258 22.94 16.15 -12.41
N PRO A 259 23.14 17.16 -13.26
CA PRO A 259 23.08 16.98 -14.72
C PRO A 259 24.08 15.92 -15.18
N THR A 260 23.59 14.87 -15.81
CA THR A 260 24.40 13.78 -16.41
C THR A 260 23.64 13.24 -17.62
N ASN A 261 24.31 12.50 -18.50
CA ASN A 261 23.69 11.82 -19.63
C ASN A 261 23.03 10.48 -19.27
N VAL A 262 22.97 10.13 -17.99
CA VAL A 262 22.35 8.88 -17.51
C VAL A 262 20.92 9.16 -17.11
N SER A 263 19.99 8.30 -17.52
CA SER A 263 18.58 8.37 -17.12
C SER A 263 18.42 8.23 -15.62
N LYS A 264 17.54 9.05 -15.06
CA LYS A 264 17.22 9.10 -13.64
C LYS A 264 15.72 8.93 -13.45
N ALA A 265 15.29 8.38 -12.34
CA ALA A 265 13.88 8.20 -12.04
C ALA A 265 13.51 8.71 -10.65
N ILE A 266 12.41 9.46 -10.59
CA ILE A 266 11.70 9.80 -9.36
C ILE A 266 10.37 9.06 -9.39
N VAL A 267 10.10 8.30 -8.34
CA VAL A 267 8.80 7.65 -8.13
C VAL A 267 8.08 8.36 -6.99
N MET A 268 6.85 8.78 -7.22
CA MET A 268 6.00 9.45 -6.23
C MET A 268 4.76 8.63 -5.93
N LEU A 269 4.35 8.63 -4.67
CA LEU A 269 3.12 7.97 -4.19
C LEU A 269 1.89 8.90 -4.20
N SER A 270 2.06 10.11 -4.68
CA SER A 270 0.98 11.10 -4.83
C SER A 270 1.00 11.67 -6.25
N SER A 271 -0.15 12.24 -6.66
CA SER A 271 -0.17 12.98 -7.92
C SER A 271 0.79 14.17 -7.84
N SER A 272 1.65 14.31 -8.82
CA SER A 272 2.58 15.43 -8.98
C SER A 272 1.87 16.64 -9.59
N THR A 273 0.94 17.23 -8.83
CA THR A 273 0.26 18.47 -9.25
C THR A 273 1.26 19.63 -9.18
N GLY A 274 1.49 20.30 -10.30
CA GLY A 274 2.36 21.48 -10.38
C GLY A 274 3.86 21.18 -10.58
N ALA A 275 4.25 19.92 -10.82
CA ALA A 275 5.60 19.61 -11.28
C ALA A 275 5.77 20.05 -12.74
N ASP A 276 6.86 20.77 -13.02
CA ASP A 276 7.27 21.03 -14.39
C ASP A 276 7.93 19.77 -14.97
N ILE A 277 7.10 18.93 -15.58
CA ILE A 277 7.52 17.63 -16.12
C ILE A 277 8.50 17.83 -17.28
N ASP A 278 8.33 18.89 -18.09
CA ASP A 278 9.20 19.16 -19.21
C ASP A 278 10.60 19.56 -18.73
N ALA A 279 10.69 20.43 -17.74
CA ALA A 279 11.97 20.80 -17.12
C ALA A 279 12.67 19.61 -16.43
N LEU A 280 11.93 18.63 -15.89
CA LEU A 280 12.51 17.39 -15.38
C LEU A 280 13.03 16.51 -16.52
N ALA A 281 12.25 16.38 -17.60
CA ALA A 281 12.63 15.59 -18.78
C ALA A 281 13.89 16.14 -19.45
N GLU A 282 14.02 17.46 -19.61
CA GLU A 282 15.24 18.12 -20.11
C GLU A 282 16.49 17.79 -19.30
N ARG A 283 16.33 17.50 -18.01
CA ARG A 283 17.40 17.06 -17.10
C ARG A 283 17.62 15.54 -17.11
N GLY A 284 16.93 14.80 -18.00
CA GLY A 284 16.97 13.34 -18.07
C GLY A 284 16.32 12.66 -16.85
N ILE A 285 15.34 13.32 -16.21
CA ILE A 285 14.63 12.80 -15.04
C ILE A 285 13.22 12.37 -15.47
N SER A 286 12.91 11.08 -15.36
CA SER A 286 11.54 10.59 -15.52
C SER A 286 10.79 10.67 -14.19
N LEU A 287 9.60 11.26 -14.20
CA LEU A 287 8.70 11.32 -13.06
C LEU A 287 7.60 10.27 -13.23
N ARG A 288 7.42 9.42 -12.25
CA ARG A 288 6.48 8.30 -12.28
C ARG A 288 5.58 8.33 -11.04
N ASN A 289 4.28 8.11 -11.23
CA ASN A 289 3.32 8.07 -10.13
C ASN A 289 2.81 6.64 -9.92
N ILE A 290 2.78 6.19 -8.67
CA ILE A 290 2.32 4.85 -8.31
C ILE A 290 0.87 4.89 -7.82
N TYR A 291 0.09 3.97 -8.32
CA TYR A 291 -1.26 3.67 -7.83
C TYR A 291 -1.30 2.23 -7.31
N GLY A 292 -1.27 2.07 -5.98
CA GLY A 292 -1.20 0.78 -5.30
C GLY A 292 -2.52 0.00 -5.36
N SER A 293 -2.81 -0.65 -6.47
CA SER A 293 -4.05 -1.41 -6.67
C SER A 293 -3.76 -2.81 -7.21
N PHE A 294 -4.25 -3.85 -6.54
CA PHE A 294 -4.16 -5.24 -6.98
C PHE A 294 -4.85 -5.43 -8.35
N GLU A 295 -6.02 -4.84 -8.52
CA GLU A 295 -6.82 -4.96 -9.74
C GLU A 295 -6.17 -4.24 -10.93
N ALA A 296 -5.50 -3.09 -10.67
CA ALA A 296 -4.84 -2.32 -11.73
C ALA A 296 -3.52 -2.94 -12.21
N HIS A 297 -2.90 -3.80 -11.39
CA HIS A 297 -1.59 -4.40 -11.65
C HIS A 297 -1.61 -5.92 -11.45
N PRO A 298 -2.40 -6.67 -12.25
CA PRO A 298 -2.57 -8.12 -12.07
C PRO A 298 -1.29 -8.92 -12.38
N ASP A 299 -0.41 -8.40 -13.22
CA ASP A 299 0.92 -8.95 -13.51
C ASP A 299 1.81 -8.92 -12.26
N MET A 300 1.93 -7.76 -11.63
CA MET A 300 2.69 -7.61 -10.38
C MET A 300 2.05 -8.37 -9.22
N PHE A 301 0.71 -8.42 -9.16
CA PHE A 301 0.01 -9.16 -8.12
C PHE A 301 0.38 -10.66 -8.09
N ARG A 302 0.62 -11.29 -9.24
CA ARG A 302 1.07 -12.70 -9.31
C ARG A 302 2.43 -12.90 -8.63
N PHE A 303 3.40 -12.04 -8.90
CA PHE A 303 4.70 -12.09 -8.24
C PHE A 303 4.57 -11.83 -6.74
N TRP A 304 3.77 -10.84 -6.38
CA TRP A 304 3.49 -10.48 -4.99
C TRP A 304 2.85 -11.64 -4.22
N ALA A 305 1.81 -12.25 -4.76
CA ALA A 305 1.11 -13.38 -4.17
C ALA A 305 2.05 -14.56 -3.86
N SER A 306 2.99 -14.85 -4.76
CA SER A 306 3.96 -15.93 -4.58
C SER A 306 5.04 -15.62 -3.54
N ALA A 307 5.37 -14.35 -3.34
CA ALA A 307 6.47 -13.90 -2.49
C ALA A 307 6.05 -13.56 -1.06
N LEU A 308 4.89 -12.92 -0.87
CA LEU A 308 4.47 -12.37 0.41
C LEU A 308 4.51 -13.40 1.55
N SER A 309 3.84 -14.55 1.37
CA SER A 309 3.81 -15.58 2.41
C SER A 309 5.21 -16.09 2.77
N ARG A 310 6.08 -16.27 1.78
CA ARG A 310 7.46 -16.72 1.99
C ARG A 310 8.25 -15.68 2.80
N TRP A 311 8.19 -14.41 2.46
CA TRP A 311 8.91 -13.35 3.15
C TRP A 311 8.44 -13.14 4.58
N LEU A 312 7.12 -13.26 4.81
CA LEU A 312 6.54 -13.21 6.15
C LEU A 312 6.98 -14.39 7.03
N LEU A 313 6.90 -15.62 6.50
CA LEU A 313 7.26 -16.83 7.25
C LEU A 313 8.76 -16.94 7.51
N SER A 314 9.60 -16.38 6.64
CA SER A 314 11.06 -16.31 6.86
C SER A 314 11.49 -15.13 7.74
N GLY A 315 10.59 -14.22 8.11
CA GLY A 315 10.92 -13.00 8.85
C GLY A 315 11.68 -11.96 8.03
N GLN A 316 11.76 -12.11 6.71
CA GLN A 316 12.39 -11.12 5.83
C GLN A 316 11.54 -9.86 5.66
N LEU A 317 10.21 -10.00 5.74
CA LEU A 317 9.27 -8.89 5.72
C LEU A 317 8.52 -8.83 7.06
N GLU A 318 8.63 -7.70 7.74
CA GLU A 318 7.99 -7.46 9.04
C GLU A 318 6.77 -6.57 8.87
N ALA A 319 5.67 -6.95 9.55
CA ALA A 319 4.50 -6.10 9.70
C ALA A 319 4.85 -4.85 10.55
N PRO A 320 4.36 -3.65 10.21
CA PRO A 320 4.57 -2.46 11.03
C PRO A 320 3.81 -2.58 12.36
N SER A 321 4.23 -1.78 13.35
CA SER A 321 3.43 -1.56 14.55
C SER A 321 2.10 -0.91 14.16
N HIS A 322 1.02 -1.28 14.86
CA HIS A 322 -0.33 -0.81 14.59
C HIS A 322 -1.10 -0.55 15.88
N VAL A 323 -2.05 0.36 15.81
CA VAL A 323 -3.03 0.59 16.88
C VAL A 323 -4.27 -0.24 16.57
N VAL A 324 -4.81 -0.90 17.60
CA VAL A 324 -5.99 -1.76 17.48
C VAL A 324 -7.21 -1.04 18.05
N ILE A 325 -8.26 -0.92 17.23
CA ILE A 325 -9.60 -0.51 17.66
C ILE A 325 -10.45 -1.77 17.75
N LEU A 326 -10.89 -2.12 18.97
CA LEU A 326 -11.60 -3.39 19.23
C LEU A 326 -13.08 -3.38 18.79
N SER A 327 -13.56 -2.31 18.18
CA SER A 327 -14.97 -2.14 17.83
C SER A 327 -15.12 -1.28 16.58
N ALA A 328 -16.12 -1.57 15.77
CA ALA A 328 -16.57 -0.69 14.69
C ALA A 328 -17.48 0.47 15.22
N ASP A 329 -17.22 0.93 16.43
CA ASP A 329 -17.90 2.11 16.99
C ASP A 329 -17.58 3.37 16.13
N PRO A 330 -18.60 4.10 15.64
CA PRO A 330 -18.37 5.27 14.80
C PRO A 330 -17.48 6.33 15.45
N HIS A 331 -17.58 6.54 16.79
CA HIS A 331 -16.75 7.52 17.49
C HIS A 331 -15.27 7.13 17.48
N LEU A 332 -14.97 5.85 17.76
CA LEU A 332 -13.59 5.36 17.77
C LEU A 332 -12.97 5.39 16.38
N VAL A 333 -13.70 4.95 15.37
CA VAL A 333 -13.21 4.95 13.97
C VAL A 333 -12.97 6.38 13.47
N ASN A 334 -13.89 7.31 13.72
CA ASN A 334 -13.71 8.70 13.32
C ASN A 334 -12.55 9.37 14.08
N ALA A 335 -12.40 9.11 15.38
CA ALA A 335 -11.25 9.61 16.16
C ALA A 335 -9.91 9.10 15.59
N ALA A 336 -9.84 7.83 15.21
CA ALA A 336 -8.64 7.27 14.58
C ALA A 336 -8.33 7.92 13.22
N LEU A 337 -9.35 8.21 12.41
CA LEU A 337 -9.16 8.94 11.15
C LEU A 337 -8.69 10.39 11.39
N ASP A 338 -9.16 11.04 12.48
CA ASP A 338 -8.70 12.37 12.88
C ASP A 338 -7.24 12.35 13.34
N ASP A 339 -6.82 11.31 14.07
CA ASP A 339 -5.43 11.15 14.51
C ASP A 339 -4.49 10.89 13.34
N ILE A 340 -4.88 10.02 12.40
CA ILE A 340 -4.13 9.82 11.15
C ILE A 340 -3.94 11.15 10.41
N GLY A 341 -4.95 12.03 10.40
CA GLY A 341 -4.88 13.34 9.75
C GLY A 341 -3.89 14.32 10.39
N LYS A 342 -3.56 14.14 11.67
CA LYS A 342 -2.57 14.99 12.37
C LYS A 342 -1.12 14.63 12.05
N ASP A 343 -0.88 13.40 11.60
CA ASP A 343 0.46 12.88 11.32
C ASP A 343 0.90 13.11 9.86
N ILE A 344 0.01 13.68 9.03
CA ILE A 344 0.23 14.00 7.62
C ILE A 344 0.50 15.49 7.42
#